data_b8e74d0ac075a4b6144c2b67cd563990
#
_entry.id   b8e74d0ac075a4b6144c2b67cd563990
#
_cell.length_a   1.000
_cell.length_b   1.000
_cell.length_c   1.000
_cell.angle_alpha   90.00
_cell.angle_beta   90.00
_cell.angle_gamma   90.00
#
_symmetry.space_group_name_H-M   'P 1'
#
loop_
_entity.id
_entity.type
_entity.pdbx_description
1 polymer ?
#
loop_
_entity_poly.entity_id
_entity_poly.type
_entity_poly.pdbx_seq_one_letter_code
_entity_poly.pdbx_strand_id
1 'polypeptide(L)'
;MIQIEQIPLGVGGLEKRAEEFLAANGLAPEPLDYFAVLTDGDKILACGGFEKNVIKCVATSPEARDMQLSNKIVSHLRSELKSRGASDIFVFTKRSNREIFASLAFHPIAQSDDAVLLESSARGVSSFCEKLSAFACDGKNGCIVMNANPFTLGHRYLAEAAAKSCDRLHVIAVREDASEFPFALRLEMIKAGLKHLPDAVVHEGGDYVISKATFPAYFLKDSGMVSKNQAQLDADLFSRHIAPALKICERFVG
;
A
#
# COMPACT_ATOMS: atom_id res chain seq x y z
N MET A 1 12.23 18.19 -28.14
CA MET A 1 11.08 17.26 -28.29
C MET A 1 10.99 16.40 -27.03
N ILE A 2 9.86 16.38 -26.35
CA ILE A 2 9.72 15.63 -25.10
C ILE A 2 9.71 14.13 -25.39
N GLN A 3 10.67 13.41 -24.78
CA GLN A 3 10.83 11.96 -24.91
C GLN A 3 10.67 11.28 -23.55
N ILE A 4 10.27 10.00 -23.58
CA ILE A 4 10.28 9.14 -22.40
C ILE A 4 11.58 8.33 -22.44
N GLU A 5 12.31 8.36 -21.33
CA GLU A 5 13.55 7.61 -21.15
C GLU A 5 13.41 6.74 -19.91
N GLN A 6 13.71 5.46 -20.04
CA GLN A 6 13.85 4.58 -18.88
C GLN A 6 15.25 4.76 -18.30
N ILE A 7 15.33 5.04 -17.01
CA ILE A 7 16.61 5.11 -16.29
C ILE A 7 16.94 3.72 -15.74
N PRO A 8 18.12 3.17 -16.10
CA PRO A 8 18.58 1.92 -15.53
C PRO A 8 18.72 2.02 -14.02
N LEU A 9 18.22 1.01 -13.30
CA LEU A 9 18.41 0.88 -11.87
C LEU A 9 19.72 0.12 -11.64
N GLY A 10 20.75 0.84 -11.20
CA GLY A 10 22.07 0.27 -10.90
C GLY A 10 22.12 -0.39 -9.51
N VAL A 11 23.27 -1.06 -9.21
CA VAL A 11 23.53 -1.69 -7.90
C VAL A 11 23.49 -0.67 -6.74
N GLY A 12 23.61 0.64 -7.03
CA GLY A 12 23.57 1.74 -6.05
C GLY A 12 22.26 2.54 -6.04
N GLY A 13 21.24 2.16 -6.81
CA GLY A 13 20.00 2.92 -6.93
C GLY A 13 19.87 3.71 -8.24
N LEU A 14 19.24 4.87 -8.19
CA LEU A 14 19.01 5.75 -9.34
C LEU A 14 20.31 6.45 -9.79
N GLU A 15 20.37 6.82 -11.07
CA GLU A 15 21.42 7.74 -11.56
C GLU A 15 21.35 9.09 -10.82
N LYS A 16 22.54 9.69 -10.62
CA LYS A 16 22.68 10.94 -9.86
C LYS A 16 21.75 12.07 -10.34
N ARG A 17 21.59 12.24 -11.66
CA ARG A 17 20.68 13.25 -12.23
C ARG A 17 19.21 13.05 -11.84
N ALA A 18 18.77 11.78 -11.71
CA ALA A 18 17.42 11.45 -11.30
C ALA A 18 17.22 11.68 -9.79
N GLU A 19 18.22 11.33 -8.97
CA GLU A 19 18.20 11.62 -7.53
C GLU A 19 18.18 13.13 -7.25
N GLU A 20 19.00 13.91 -7.95
CA GLU A 20 19.03 15.37 -7.85
C GLU A 20 17.66 15.98 -8.23
N PHE A 21 17.02 15.44 -9.28
CA PHE A 21 15.69 15.89 -9.68
C PHE A 21 14.62 15.56 -8.63
N LEU A 22 14.65 14.37 -8.03
CA LEU A 22 13.77 14.01 -6.93
C LEU A 22 13.97 14.93 -5.73
N ALA A 23 15.22 15.14 -5.31
CA ALA A 23 15.57 16.00 -4.18
C ALA A 23 15.10 17.44 -4.41
N ALA A 24 15.28 18.00 -5.62
CA ALA A 24 14.80 19.32 -6.00
C ALA A 24 13.27 19.45 -5.92
N ASN A 25 12.53 18.34 -6.03
CA ASN A 25 11.08 18.29 -5.87
C ASN A 25 10.64 17.87 -4.46
N GLY A 26 11.57 17.77 -3.49
CA GLY A 26 11.30 17.45 -2.10
C GLY A 26 10.89 15.98 -1.91
N LEU A 27 11.42 15.08 -2.73
CA LEU A 27 11.21 13.65 -2.65
C LEU A 27 12.54 12.95 -2.34
N ALA A 28 12.47 11.87 -1.56
CA ALA A 28 13.62 11.00 -1.30
C ALA A 28 13.61 9.81 -2.27
N PRO A 29 14.78 9.28 -2.66
CA PRO A 29 14.85 8.02 -3.40
C PRO A 29 14.35 6.87 -2.52
N GLU A 30 13.68 5.90 -3.15
CA GLU A 30 13.23 4.65 -2.54
C GLU A 30 13.55 3.47 -3.47
N PRO A 31 13.46 2.21 -2.97
CA PRO A 31 13.53 1.03 -3.81
C PRO A 31 12.47 1.08 -4.93
N LEU A 32 12.89 0.76 -6.15
CA LEU A 32 12.05 0.76 -7.34
C LEU A 32 12.41 -0.44 -8.22
N ASP A 33 11.42 -0.99 -8.93
CA ASP A 33 11.59 -2.02 -9.95
C ASP A 33 11.68 -1.40 -11.37
N TYR A 34 11.26 -0.13 -11.48
CA TYR A 34 11.25 0.62 -12.73
C TYR A 34 11.24 2.12 -12.44
N PHE A 35 11.99 2.88 -13.25
CA PHE A 35 11.98 4.33 -13.20
C PHE A 35 12.07 4.92 -14.60
N ALA A 36 11.27 5.94 -14.87
CA ALA A 36 11.28 6.65 -16.14
C ALA A 36 11.24 8.16 -15.94
N VAL A 37 11.80 8.87 -16.91
CA VAL A 37 11.80 10.32 -16.96
C VAL A 37 11.23 10.82 -18.28
N LEU A 38 10.67 12.03 -18.27
CA LEU A 38 10.36 12.81 -19.44
C LEU A 38 11.41 13.88 -19.60
N THR A 39 12.09 13.90 -20.73
CA THR A 39 13.21 14.81 -21.01
C THR A 39 12.93 15.72 -22.19
N ASP A 40 13.51 16.92 -22.20
CA ASP A 40 13.69 17.76 -23.39
C ASP A 40 15.18 18.09 -23.51
N GLY A 41 15.85 17.44 -24.44
CA GLY A 41 17.31 17.35 -24.44
C GLY A 41 17.82 16.66 -23.16
N ASP A 42 18.79 17.28 -22.51
CA ASP A 42 19.38 16.75 -21.26
C ASP A 42 18.56 17.08 -19.99
N LYS A 43 17.51 17.91 -20.14
CA LYS A 43 16.72 18.38 -18.99
C LYS A 43 15.60 17.42 -18.65
N ILE A 44 15.57 16.93 -17.40
CA ILE A 44 14.41 16.19 -16.87
C ILE A 44 13.27 17.16 -16.56
N LEU A 45 12.10 16.91 -17.12
CA LEU A 45 10.87 17.70 -16.92
C LEU A 45 9.88 17.02 -15.96
N ALA A 46 9.83 15.67 -15.97
CA ALA A 46 9.03 14.88 -15.05
C ALA A 46 9.69 13.51 -14.86
N CYS A 47 9.36 12.86 -13.76
CA CYS A 47 9.79 11.52 -13.47
C CYS A 47 8.72 10.73 -12.72
N GLY A 48 8.92 9.43 -12.63
CA GLY A 48 8.16 8.53 -11.80
C GLY A 48 8.65 7.10 -11.93
N GLY A 49 8.32 6.28 -10.95
CA GLY A 49 8.68 4.87 -10.92
C GLY A 49 7.63 4.03 -10.22
N PHE A 50 7.89 2.75 -10.09
CA PHE A 50 7.09 1.85 -9.28
C PHE A 50 7.94 0.76 -8.65
N GLU A 51 7.43 0.25 -7.54
CA GLU A 51 7.87 -1.00 -6.92
C GLU A 51 6.67 -1.92 -6.82
N LYS A 52 6.79 -3.17 -7.32
CA LYS A 52 5.65 -4.09 -7.45
C LYS A 52 4.50 -3.43 -8.22
N ASN A 53 3.36 -3.22 -7.58
CA ASN A 53 2.17 -2.58 -8.15
C ASN A 53 1.90 -1.16 -7.59
N VAL A 54 2.89 -0.54 -6.93
CA VAL A 54 2.77 0.79 -6.32
C VAL A 54 3.57 1.82 -7.09
N ILE A 55 2.89 2.80 -7.69
CA ILE A 55 3.54 3.96 -8.33
C ILE A 55 4.07 4.90 -7.25
N LYS A 56 5.34 5.30 -7.40
CA LYS A 56 6.10 6.13 -6.46
C LYS A 56 6.90 7.20 -7.19
N CYS A 57 7.41 8.16 -6.43
CA CYS A 57 8.40 9.14 -6.90
C CYS A 57 7.94 9.95 -8.13
N VAL A 58 6.63 10.21 -8.25
CA VAL A 58 6.11 11.05 -9.34
C VAL A 58 6.37 12.52 -9.03
N ALA A 59 7.14 13.17 -9.91
CA ALA A 59 7.45 14.59 -9.80
C ALA A 59 7.43 15.27 -11.18
N THR A 60 7.16 16.56 -11.17
CA THR A 60 7.19 17.42 -12.37
C THR A 60 7.93 18.70 -12.02
N SER A 61 8.84 19.14 -12.89
CA SER A 61 9.57 20.39 -12.66
C SER A 61 8.61 21.57 -12.53
N PRO A 62 8.89 22.56 -11.67
CA PRO A 62 8.04 23.72 -11.50
C PRO A 62 7.72 24.45 -12.82
N GLU A 63 8.69 24.49 -13.72
CA GLU A 63 8.60 25.17 -15.02
C GLU A 63 7.67 24.44 -16.01
N ALA A 64 7.43 23.16 -15.81
CA ALA A 64 6.66 22.31 -16.72
C ALA A 64 5.30 21.84 -16.15
N ARG A 65 4.84 22.43 -15.04
CA ARG A 65 3.58 22.03 -14.38
C ARG A 65 2.35 22.14 -15.25
N ASP A 66 2.29 23.14 -16.11
CA ASP A 66 1.16 23.38 -17.02
C ASP A 66 1.16 22.46 -18.26
N MET A 67 2.21 21.67 -18.46
CA MET A 67 2.38 20.81 -19.63
C MET A 67 1.73 19.44 -19.51
N GLN A 68 0.96 19.17 -18.46
CA GLN A 68 0.31 17.88 -18.17
C GLN A 68 1.28 16.68 -18.17
N LEU A 69 2.54 16.91 -17.80
CA LEU A 69 3.58 15.87 -17.84
C LEU A 69 3.38 14.79 -16.77
N SER A 70 2.77 15.13 -15.64
CA SER A 70 2.33 14.13 -14.65
C SER A 70 1.37 13.11 -15.27
N ASN A 71 0.45 13.55 -16.15
CA ASN A 71 -0.46 12.65 -16.85
C ASN A 71 0.28 11.71 -17.80
N LYS A 72 1.29 12.22 -18.52
CA LYS A 72 2.09 11.41 -19.46
C LYS A 72 2.91 10.35 -18.70
N ILE A 73 3.62 10.76 -17.64
CA ILE A 73 4.47 9.82 -16.90
C ILE A 73 3.62 8.75 -16.18
N VAL A 74 2.53 9.13 -15.50
CA VAL A 74 1.66 8.18 -14.82
C VAL A 74 0.97 7.23 -15.81
N SER A 75 0.53 7.71 -16.98
CA SER A 75 -0.03 6.85 -18.02
C SER A 75 0.98 5.83 -18.54
N HIS A 76 2.23 6.25 -18.72
CA HIS A 76 3.32 5.36 -19.10
C HIS A 76 3.57 4.27 -18.04
N LEU A 77 3.69 4.67 -16.77
CA LEU A 77 3.88 3.73 -15.66
C LEU A 77 2.72 2.72 -15.53
N ARG A 78 1.47 3.19 -15.71
CA ARG A 78 0.30 2.30 -15.74
C ARG A 78 0.35 1.30 -16.89
N SER A 79 0.77 1.74 -18.08
CA SER A 79 0.93 0.87 -19.24
C SER A 79 1.98 -0.20 -18.98
N GLU A 80 3.12 0.21 -18.42
CA GLU A 80 4.21 -0.69 -18.07
C GLU A 80 3.81 -1.71 -17.00
N LEU A 81 3.12 -1.28 -15.93
CA LEU A 81 2.59 -2.16 -14.90
C LEU A 81 1.59 -3.17 -15.45
N LYS A 82 0.68 -2.73 -16.33
CA LYS A 82 -0.28 -3.63 -16.99
C LYS A 82 0.40 -4.65 -17.88
N SER A 83 1.44 -4.27 -18.62
CA SER A 83 2.22 -5.18 -19.45
C SER A 83 2.93 -6.26 -18.64
N ARG A 84 3.26 -5.96 -17.37
CA ARG A 84 3.82 -6.90 -16.40
C ARG A 84 2.76 -7.70 -15.63
N GLY A 85 1.48 -7.56 -15.97
CA GLY A 85 0.38 -8.33 -15.40
C GLY A 85 -0.24 -7.77 -14.12
N ALA A 86 0.07 -6.52 -13.74
CA ALA A 86 -0.57 -5.91 -12.58
C ALA A 86 -2.07 -5.67 -12.84
N SER A 87 -2.94 -6.24 -11.98
CA SER A 87 -4.39 -6.02 -12.02
C SER A 87 -4.79 -4.74 -11.31
N ASP A 88 -4.27 -4.55 -10.10
CA ASP A 88 -4.53 -3.41 -9.25
C ASP A 88 -3.26 -2.59 -9.07
N ILE A 89 -3.35 -1.29 -9.30
CA ILE A 89 -2.23 -0.35 -9.21
C ILE A 89 -2.56 0.66 -8.12
N PHE A 90 -1.62 0.88 -7.22
CA PHE A 90 -1.77 1.79 -6.08
C PHE A 90 -0.87 3.00 -6.21
N VAL A 91 -1.30 4.09 -5.57
CA VAL A 91 -0.52 5.32 -5.40
C VAL A 91 -0.63 5.76 -3.96
N PHE A 92 0.52 5.93 -3.30
CA PHE A 92 0.61 6.68 -2.05
C PHE A 92 1.21 8.04 -2.36
N THR A 93 0.54 9.11 -1.95
CA THR A 93 1.02 10.46 -2.24
C THR A 93 0.57 11.46 -1.19
N LYS A 94 1.07 12.70 -1.28
CA LYS A 94 0.61 13.80 -0.44
C LYS A 94 -0.88 14.05 -0.67
N ARG A 95 -1.61 14.36 0.40
CA ARG A 95 -3.05 14.66 0.32
C ARG A 95 -3.37 15.78 -0.69
N SER A 96 -2.48 16.75 -0.86
CA SER A 96 -2.61 17.83 -1.86
C SER A 96 -2.64 17.35 -3.32
N ASN A 97 -2.12 16.16 -3.60
CA ASN A 97 -2.08 15.59 -4.95
C ASN A 97 -3.30 14.72 -5.28
N ARG A 98 -4.25 14.57 -4.35
CA ARG A 98 -5.43 13.74 -4.52
C ARG A 98 -6.17 13.99 -5.83
N GLU A 99 -6.46 15.25 -6.13
CA GLU A 99 -7.24 15.63 -7.33
C GLU A 99 -6.47 15.36 -8.62
N ILE A 100 -5.14 15.48 -8.60
CA ILE A 100 -4.29 15.15 -9.75
C ILE A 100 -4.45 13.66 -10.10
N PHE A 101 -4.31 12.76 -9.11
CA PHE A 101 -4.46 11.33 -9.35
C PHE A 101 -5.92 10.92 -9.60
N ALA A 102 -6.89 11.59 -9.00
CA ALA A 102 -8.31 11.37 -9.31
C ALA A 102 -8.63 11.69 -10.77
N SER A 103 -8.06 12.76 -11.35
CA SER A 103 -8.21 13.09 -12.78
C SER A 103 -7.58 12.04 -13.72
N LEU A 104 -6.67 11.20 -13.18
CA LEU A 104 -6.04 10.08 -13.87
C LEU A 104 -6.76 8.74 -13.64
N ALA A 105 -8.02 8.79 -13.17
CA ALA A 105 -8.84 7.63 -12.85
C ALA A 105 -8.21 6.72 -11.79
N PHE A 106 -7.62 7.33 -10.74
CA PHE A 106 -7.35 6.67 -9.48
C PHE A 106 -8.40 7.07 -8.44
N HIS A 107 -8.85 6.11 -7.66
CA HIS A 107 -9.92 6.25 -6.68
C HIS A 107 -9.34 6.28 -5.26
N PRO A 108 -9.57 7.35 -4.47
CA PRO A 108 -9.08 7.41 -3.09
C PRO A 108 -9.80 6.38 -2.23
N ILE A 109 -9.03 5.54 -1.53
CA ILE A 109 -9.54 4.48 -0.66
C ILE A 109 -9.20 4.67 0.82
N ALA A 110 -8.13 5.41 1.14
CA ALA A 110 -7.81 5.80 2.50
C ALA A 110 -7.07 7.15 2.54
N GLN A 111 -7.16 7.85 3.67
CA GLN A 111 -6.46 9.11 3.87
C GLN A 111 -5.97 9.27 5.32
N SER A 112 -4.90 10.04 5.47
CA SER A 112 -4.35 10.52 6.74
C SER A 112 -4.27 12.05 6.77
N ASP A 113 -3.60 12.62 7.75
CA ASP A 113 -3.39 14.08 7.81
C ASP A 113 -2.62 14.59 6.57
N ASP A 114 -1.57 13.87 6.16
CA ASP A 114 -0.63 14.34 5.13
C ASP A 114 -0.64 13.48 3.86
N ALA A 115 -1.19 12.27 3.90
CA ALA A 115 -1.14 11.30 2.82
C ALA A 115 -2.51 10.80 2.38
N VAL A 116 -2.57 10.30 1.14
CA VAL A 116 -3.73 9.61 0.57
C VAL A 116 -3.26 8.36 -0.16
N LEU A 117 -4.02 7.28 0.00
CA LEU A 117 -3.90 6.05 -0.78
C LEU A 117 -5.01 6.02 -1.82
N LEU A 118 -4.61 5.79 -3.07
CA LEU A 118 -5.54 5.64 -4.18
C LEU A 118 -5.27 4.32 -4.91
N GLU A 119 -6.32 3.76 -5.52
CA GLU A 119 -6.22 2.57 -6.38
C GLU A 119 -6.74 2.86 -7.79
N SER A 120 -6.23 2.11 -8.79
CA SER A 120 -6.63 2.27 -10.19
C SER A 120 -7.95 1.60 -10.53
N SER A 121 -8.45 0.73 -9.68
CA SER A 121 -9.71 0.02 -9.85
C SER A 121 -10.85 0.78 -9.18
N ALA A 122 -11.97 0.97 -9.88
CA ALA A 122 -13.17 1.54 -9.27
C ALA A 122 -13.85 0.57 -8.27
N ARG A 123 -13.48 -0.71 -8.29
CA ARG A 123 -14.10 -1.76 -7.47
C ARG A 123 -13.07 -2.64 -6.72
N GLY A 124 -11.80 -2.27 -6.66
CA GLY A 124 -10.77 -3.10 -6.06
C GLY A 124 -11.05 -3.38 -4.59
N VAL A 125 -11.05 -2.37 -3.75
CA VAL A 125 -11.33 -2.51 -2.31
C VAL A 125 -12.73 -3.07 -2.05
N SER A 126 -13.75 -2.67 -2.82
CA SER A 126 -15.11 -3.20 -2.64
C SER A 126 -15.19 -4.69 -2.97
N SER A 127 -14.56 -5.14 -4.04
CA SER A 127 -14.49 -6.56 -4.39
C SER A 127 -13.72 -7.41 -3.36
N PHE A 128 -12.68 -6.84 -2.77
CA PHE A 128 -11.98 -7.46 -1.64
C PHE A 128 -12.93 -7.60 -0.44
N CYS A 129 -13.63 -6.54 -0.08
CA CYS A 129 -14.58 -6.52 1.03
C CYS A 129 -15.80 -7.42 0.79
N GLU A 130 -16.30 -7.53 -0.44
CA GLU A 130 -17.36 -8.47 -0.82
C GLU A 130 -16.96 -9.93 -0.51
N LYS A 131 -15.70 -10.32 -0.80
CA LYS A 131 -15.20 -11.65 -0.45
C LYS A 131 -15.09 -11.87 1.07
N LEU A 132 -14.68 -10.84 1.81
CA LEU A 132 -14.60 -10.90 3.27
C LEU A 132 -15.99 -11.03 3.91
N SER A 133 -16.99 -10.33 3.39
CA SER A 133 -18.33 -10.27 3.98
C SER A 133 -19.03 -11.63 4.11
N ALA A 134 -18.66 -12.60 3.28
CA ALA A 134 -19.16 -13.98 3.35
C ALA A 134 -18.77 -14.69 4.68
N PHE A 135 -17.80 -14.17 5.41
CA PHE A 135 -17.31 -14.75 6.65
C PHE A 135 -17.83 -14.05 7.91
N ALA A 136 -18.55 -12.94 7.77
CA ALA A 136 -19.15 -12.26 8.92
C ALA A 136 -20.24 -13.11 9.54
N CYS A 137 -20.39 -13.08 10.87
CA CYS A 137 -21.54 -13.67 11.57
C CYS A 137 -22.47 -12.57 12.08
N ASP A 138 -23.68 -12.95 12.50
CA ASP A 138 -24.64 -12.00 13.08
C ASP A 138 -24.35 -11.65 14.55
N GLY A 139 -23.42 -12.36 15.17
CA GLY A 139 -22.94 -12.09 16.53
C GLY A 139 -21.84 -11.04 16.58
N LYS A 140 -21.11 -11.02 17.70
CA LYS A 140 -19.99 -10.14 17.96
C LYS A 140 -18.75 -10.59 17.16
N ASN A 141 -18.37 -9.84 16.13
CA ASN A 141 -17.17 -10.09 15.35
C ASN A 141 -15.98 -9.29 15.89
N GLY A 142 -14.90 -9.98 16.28
CA GLY A 142 -13.63 -9.40 16.66
C GLY A 142 -12.62 -9.50 15.52
N CYS A 143 -11.58 -8.65 15.52
CA CYS A 143 -10.53 -8.70 14.52
C CYS A 143 -9.13 -8.51 15.13
N ILE A 144 -8.17 -9.28 14.62
CA ILE A 144 -6.74 -9.08 14.82
C ILE A 144 -6.11 -8.92 13.44
N VAL A 145 -5.25 -7.92 13.29
CA VAL A 145 -4.35 -7.78 12.13
C VAL A 145 -2.94 -8.09 12.60
N MET A 146 -2.26 -9.07 11.99
CA MET A 146 -0.92 -9.47 12.42
C MET A 146 0.00 -9.79 11.25
N ASN A 147 1.28 -9.45 11.41
CA ASN A 147 2.34 -9.88 10.48
C ASN A 147 2.81 -11.32 10.79
N ALA A 148 2.91 -11.66 12.07
CA ALA A 148 3.31 -12.99 12.57
C ALA A 148 4.59 -13.54 11.91
N ASN A 149 5.69 -12.84 12.05
CA ASN A 149 6.99 -13.13 11.43
C ASN A 149 8.07 -13.57 12.46
N PRO A 150 8.07 -14.83 12.93
CA PRO A 150 7.08 -15.90 12.74
C PRO A 150 5.86 -15.78 13.68
N PHE A 151 4.91 -16.71 13.54
CA PHE A 151 3.83 -16.89 14.53
C PHE A 151 4.39 -17.46 15.84
N THR A 152 4.13 -16.76 16.95
CA THR A 152 4.66 -17.09 18.27
C THR A 152 3.56 -17.38 19.28
N LEU A 153 3.95 -17.86 20.48
CA LEU A 153 3.02 -18.04 21.60
C LEU A 153 2.31 -16.74 22.01
N GLY A 154 2.95 -15.57 21.84
CA GLY A 154 2.32 -14.27 22.10
C GLY A 154 1.16 -14.00 21.13
N HIS A 155 1.34 -14.30 19.83
CA HIS A 155 0.26 -14.20 18.84
C HIS A 155 -0.90 -15.15 19.16
N ARG A 156 -0.57 -16.37 19.58
CA ARG A 156 -1.56 -17.36 20.01
C ARG A 156 -2.34 -16.88 21.23
N TYR A 157 -1.64 -16.40 22.26
CA TYR A 157 -2.26 -15.86 23.48
C TYR A 157 -3.21 -14.70 23.17
N LEU A 158 -2.80 -13.75 22.31
CA LEU A 158 -3.66 -12.64 21.86
C LEU A 158 -4.94 -13.16 21.19
N ALA A 159 -4.80 -14.14 20.29
CA ALA A 159 -5.95 -14.72 19.60
C ALA A 159 -6.89 -15.48 20.55
N GLU A 160 -6.34 -16.26 21.51
CA GLU A 160 -7.11 -16.97 22.53
C GLU A 160 -7.84 -16.00 23.47
N ALA A 161 -7.21 -14.87 23.83
CA ALA A 161 -7.84 -13.84 24.65
C ALA A 161 -8.96 -13.14 23.90
N ALA A 162 -8.73 -12.75 22.64
CA ALA A 162 -9.71 -12.10 21.78
C ALA A 162 -10.92 -13.02 21.49
N ALA A 163 -10.70 -14.30 21.22
CA ALA A 163 -11.76 -15.27 20.95
C ALA A 163 -12.72 -15.46 22.13
N LYS A 164 -12.32 -15.19 23.36
CA LYS A 164 -13.21 -15.22 24.53
C LYS A 164 -14.16 -14.03 24.59
N SER A 165 -13.89 -12.98 23.84
CA SER A 165 -14.64 -11.71 23.87
C SER A 165 -15.56 -11.51 22.67
N CYS A 166 -15.56 -12.44 21.71
CA CYS A 166 -16.37 -12.35 20.49
C CYS A 166 -16.93 -13.72 20.07
N ASP A 167 -17.98 -13.72 19.26
CA ASP A 167 -18.59 -14.95 18.72
C ASP A 167 -17.82 -15.45 17.50
N ARG A 168 -17.13 -14.56 16.79
CA ARG A 168 -16.21 -14.88 15.69
C ARG A 168 -14.98 -13.99 15.71
N LEU A 169 -13.83 -14.61 15.61
CA LEU A 169 -12.55 -13.90 15.52
C LEU A 169 -12.01 -13.94 14.09
N HIS A 170 -11.88 -12.77 13.48
CA HIS A 170 -11.22 -12.63 12.18
C HIS A 170 -9.74 -12.29 12.39
N VAL A 171 -8.86 -13.10 11.84
CA VAL A 171 -7.41 -12.87 11.88
C VAL A 171 -6.93 -12.55 10.47
N ILE A 172 -6.50 -11.32 10.25
CA ILE A 172 -6.04 -10.86 8.95
C ILE A 172 -4.50 -10.88 8.92
N ALA A 173 -3.95 -11.75 8.09
CA ALA A 173 -2.51 -11.87 7.89
C ALA A 173 -2.01 -10.80 6.94
N VAL A 174 -1.02 -10.00 7.39
CA VAL A 174 -0.39 -8.95 6.56
C VAL A 174 0.44 -9.60 5.47
N ARG A 175 0.18 -9.26 4.20
CA ARG A 175 0.98 -9.69 3.07
C ARG A 175 2.20 -8.79 2.92
N GLU A 176 3.31 -9.22 3.50
CA GLU A 176 4.59 -8.52 3.48
C GLU A 176 5.70 -9.48 3.05
N ASP A 177 6.36 -9.18 1.94
CA ASP A 177 7.42 -10.05 1.41
C ASP A 177 8.83 -9.68 1.93
N ALA A 178 8.98 -8.53 2.59
CA ALA A 178 10.22 -8.11 3.24
C ALA A 178 10.47 -8.79 4.62
N SER A 179 9.58 -9.71 5.00
CA SER A 179 9.66 -10.49 6.23
C SER A 179 10.71 -11.61 6.11
N GLU A 180 11.27 -12.04 7.25
CA GLU A 180 12.21 -13.17 7.32
C GLU A 180 11.61 -14.48 6.79
N PHE A 181 10.30 -14.70 7.07
CA PHE A 181 9.55 -15.85 6.57
C PHE A 181 8.62 -15.42 5.42
N PRO A 182 8.60 -16.19 4.30
CA PRO A 182 7.68 -15.94 3.18
C PRO A 182 6.22 -15.91 3.64
N PHE A 183 5.40 -15.07 3.00
CA PHE A 183 3.99 -14.91 3.37
C PHE A 183 3.21 -16.23 3.44
N ALA A 184 3.38 -17.11 2.46
CA ALA A 184 2.69 -18.41 2.43
C ALA A 184 2.98 -19.24 3.69
N LEU A 185 4.26 -19.29 4.12
CA LEU A 185 4.65 -20.01 5.34
C LEU A 185 4.08 -19.36 6.60
N ARG A 186 4.08 -18.03 6.69
CA ARG A 186 3.49 -17.31 7.83
C ARG A 186 1.98 -17.56 7.92
N LEU A 187 1.29 -17.57 6.78
CA LEU A 187 -0.15 -17.87 6.72
C LEU A 187 -0.45 -19.30 7.20
N GLU A 188 0.36 -20.28 6.82
CA GLU A 188 0.25 -21.66 7.29
C GLU A 188 0.51 -21.77 8.80
N MET A 189 1.53 -21.08 9.31
CA MET A 189 1.83 -21.03 10.75
C MET A 189 0.67 -20.44 11.55
N ILE A 190 0.05 -19.34 11.07
CA ILE A 190 -1.12 -18.73 11.70
C ILE A 190 -2.29 -19.73 11.73
N LYS A 191 -2.62 -20.34 10.59
CA LYS A 191 -3.69 -21.34 10.48
C LYS A 191 -3.47 -22.53 11.40
N ALA A 192 -2.25 -23.08 11.42
CA ALA A 192 -1.89 -24.20 12.29
C ALA A 192 -1.96 -23.82 13.78
N GLY A 193 -1.42 -22.64 14.12
CA GLY A 193 -1.39 -22.15 15.51
C GLY A 193 -2.77 -21.84 16.08
N LEU A 194 -3.75 -21.51 15.22
CA LEU A 194 -5.12 -21.19 15.62
C LEU A 194 -6.14 -22.31 15.38
N LYS A 195 -5.70 -23.47 14.91
CA LYS A 195 -6.59 -24.62 14.59
C LYS A 195 -7.51 -25.06 15.74
N HIS A 196 -7.10 -24.82 16.98
CA HIS A 196 -7.87 -25.16 18.17
C HIS A 196 -8.99 -24.16 18.50
N LEU A 197 -9.08 -23.04 17.78
CA LEU A 197 -10.13 -22.02 17.89
C LEU A 197 -11.13 -22.18 16.74
N PRO A 198 -12.27 -22.88 16.94
CA PRO A 198 -13.17 -23.23 15.85
C PRO A 198 -13.86 -22.03 15.20
N ASP A 199 -14.04 -20.93 15.98
CA ASP A 199 -14.67 -19.71 15.51
C ASP A 199 -13.67 -18.64 15.04
N ALA A 200 -12.39 -19.00 14.93
CA ALA A 200 -11.37 -18.13 14.33
C ALA A 200 -11.25 -18.38 12.83
N VAL A 201 -11.38 -17.31 12.04
CA VAL A 201 -11.25 -17.33 10.58
C VAL A 201 -10.00 -16.54 10.18
N VAL A 202 -9.08 -17.18 9.48
CA VAL A 202 -7.85 -16.56 9.01
C VAL A 202 -8.03 -16.08 7.56
N HIS A 203 -7.77 -14.79 7.33
CA HIS A 203 -7.86 -14.14 6.03
C HIS A 203 -6.49 -13.66 5.55
N GLU A 204 -6.31 -13.63 4.24
CA GLU A 204 -5.19 -12.92 3.61
C GLU A 204 -5.54 -11.43 3.49
N GLY A 205 -4.68 -10.56 3.99
CA GLY A 205 -4.90 -9.11 3.94
C GLY A 205 -4.78 -8.51 2.53
N GLY A 206 -4.14 -9.24 1.61
CA GLY A 206 -3.91 -8.77 0.25
C GLY A 206 -3.13 -7.45 0.25
N ASP A 207 -3.43 -6.61 -0.71
CA ASP A 207 -2.83 -5.28 -0.86
C ASP A 207 -3.57 -4.19 -0.03
N TYR A 208 -4.62 -4.58 0.71
CA TYR A 208 -5.49 -3.67 1.48
C TYR A 208 -5.18 -3.64 2.97
N VAL A 209 -4.06 -4.19 3.39
CA VAL A 209 -3.55 -4.08 4.77
C VAL A 209 -2.19 -3.40 4.74
N ILE A 210 -2.12 -2.20 5.31
CA ILE A 210 -0.93 -1.35 5.24
C ILE A 210 0.03 -1.71 6.37
N SER A 211 1.27 -2.08 6.02
CA SER A 211 2.36 -2.32 6.96
C SER A 211 3.47 -1.27 6.82
N LYS A 212 4.43 -1.27 7.77
CA LYS A 212 5.63 -0.44 7.65
C LYS A 212 6.43 -0.73 6.37
N ALA A 213 6.47 -1.99 5.92
CA ALA A 213 7.24 -2.38 4.76
C ALA A 213 6.54 -2.06 3.43
N THR A 214 5.21 -1.91 3.46
CA THR A 214 4.41 -1.59 2.25
C THR A 214 4.09 -0.11 2.12
N PHE A 215 4.32 0.69 3.18
CA PHE A 215 4.05 2.12 3.18
C PHE A 215 5.26 2.92 2.65
N PRO A 216 5.17 3.57 1.50
CA PRO A 216 6.25 4.37 0.96
C PRO A 216 6.39 5.71 1.68
N ALA A 217 7.63 6.08 1.99
CA ALA A 217 7.96 7.25 2.81
C ALA A 217 8.54 8.43 2.01
N TYR A 218 8.79 8.26 0.71
CA TYR A 218 9.55 9.18 -0.16
C TYR A 218 9.08 10.64 -0.14
N PHE A 219 7.85 10.91 0.25
CA PHE A 219 7.26 12.26 0.28
C PHE A 219 7.09 12.83 1.70
N LEU A 220 7.45 12.07 2.75
CA LEU A 220 7.40 12.49 4.15
C LEU A 220 8.78 12.88 4.67
N LYS A 221 8.84 13.84 5.59
CA LYS A 221 10.10 14.47 5.98
C LYS A 221 10.88 13.73 7.07
N ASP A 222 10.19 13.01 7.95
CA ASP A 222 10.80 12.34 9.09
C ASP A 222 10.07 11.04 9.47
N SER A 223 10.74 10.20 10.25
CA SER A 223 10.24 8.88 10.67
C SER A 223 8.99 8.94 11.56
N GLY A 224 8.82 10.01 12.32
CA GLY A 224 7.63 10.22 13.15
C GLY A 224 6.39 10.46 12.28
N MET A 225 6.52 11.31 11.25
CA MET A 225 5.47 11.53 10.27
C MET A 225 5.14 10.26 9.48
N VAL A 226 6.15 9.46 9.10
CA VAL A 226 5.95 8.18 8.40
C VAL A 226 5.10 7.25 9.24
N SER A 227 5.49 6.99 10.51
CA SER A 227 4.77 6.08 11.40
C SER A 227 3.35 6.56 11.69
N LYS A 228 3.16 7.88 11.91
CA LYS A 228 1.83 8.47 12.13
C LYS A 228 0.91 8.29 10.92
N ASN A 229 1.37 8.68 9.73
CA ASN A 229 0.56 8.61 8.52
C ASN A 229 0.25 7.16 8.12
N GLN A 230 1.21 6.24 8.30
CA GLN A 230 0.98 4.82 8.08
C GLN A 230 -0.14 4.29 8.99
N ALA A 231 -0.06 4.57 10.30
CA ALA A 231 -1.08 4.13 11.26
C ALA A 231 -2.47 4.73 10.96
N GLN A 232 -2.51 6.00 10.59
CA GLN A 232 -3.76 6.68 10.21
C GLN A 232 -4.38 6.09 8.94
N LEU A 233 -3.57 5.81 7.90
CA LEU A 233 -4.05 5.19 6.66
C LEU A 233 -4.56 3.76 6.90
N ASP A 234 -3.84 2.95 7.70
CA ASP A 234 -4.30 1.62 8.08
C ASP A 234 -5.64 1.69 8.84
N ALA A 235 -5.74 2.58 9.81
CA ALA A 235 -6.98 2.77 10.58
C ALA A 235 -8.14 3.27 9.71
N ASP A 236 -7.90 4.22 8.80
CA ASP A 236 -8.94 4.76 7.91
C ASP A 236 -9.42 3.69 6.92
N LEU A 237 -8.51 2.96 6.27
CA LEU A 237 -8.85 1.87 5.36
C LEU A 237 -9.61 0.76 6.08
N PHE A 238 -9.12 0.35 7.24
CA PHE A 238 -9.78 -0.68 8.05
C PHE A 238 -11.18 -0.27 8.46
N SER A 239 -11.34 0.91 9.05
CA SER A 239 -12.63 1.38 9.61
C SER A 239 -13.68 1.65 8.53
N ARG A 240 -13.27 2.14 7.36
CA ARG A 240 -14.19 2.50 6.26
C ARG A 240 -14.60 1.32 5.40
N HIS A 241 -13.73 0.32 5.25
CA HIS A 241 -13.95 -0.76 4.28
C HIS A 241 -14.00 -2.14 4.94
N ILE A 242 -12.96 -2.53 5.70
CA ILE A 242 -12.83 -3.89 6.21
C ILE A 242 -13.78 -4.14 7.38
N ALA A 243 -13.82 -3.23 8.36
CA ALA A 243 -14.64 -3.40 9.54
C ALA A 243 -16.14 -3.49 9.23
N PRO A 244 -16.72 -2.65 8.34
CA PRO A 244 -18.13 -2.82 7.95
C PRO A 244 -18.39 -4.14 7.21
N ALA A 245 -17.48 -4.58 6.33
CA ALA A 245 -17.65 -5.82 5.56
C ALA A 245 -17.69 -7.06 6.45
N LEU A 246 -16.86 -7.11 7.48
CA LEU A 246 -16.82 -8.20 8.46
C LEU A 246 -17.70 -7.96 9.69
N LYS A 247 -18.47 -6.86 9.73
CA LYS A 247 -19.26 -6.44 10.90
C LYS A 247 -18.41 -6.36 12.19
N ILE A 248 -17.16 -5.90 12.08
CA ILE A 248 -16.23 -5.84 13.21
C ILE A 248 -16.69 -4.79 14.23
N CYS A 249 -16.84 -5.19 15.48
CA CYS A 249 -17.15 -4.32 16.61
C CYS A 249 -15.94 -4.05 17.50
N GLU A 250 -14.88 -4.87 17.43
CA GLU A 250 -13.70 -4.73 18.27
C GLU A 250 -12.43 -5.17 17.53
N ARG A 251 -11.36 -4.33 17.55
CA ARG A 251 -10.05 -4.67 17.01
C ARG A 251 -9.07 -4.86 18.17
N PHE A 252 -8.51 -6.05 18.29
CA PHE A 252 -7.53 -6.39 19.32
C PHE A 252 -6.12 -6.14 18.80
N VAL A 253 -5.28 -5.56 19.65
CA VAL A 253 -3.87 -5.26 19.37
C VAL A 253 -3.00 -5.79 20.50
N GLY A 254 -1.77 -6.23 20.18
CA GLY A 254 -0.76 -6.73 21.14
C GLY A 254 0.48 -5.88 21.15
#